data_831caaed13a5f3f6c770c5a15147e623
#
_entry.id   831caaed13a5f3f6c770c5a15147e623
#
_cell.length_a   1.000
_cell.length_b   1.000
_cell.length_c   1.000
_cell.angle_alpha   90.00
_cell.angle_beta   90.00
_cell.angle_gamma   90.00
#
_symmetry.space_group_name_H-M   'P 1'
#
loop_
_entity.id
_entity.type
_entity.pdbx_description
1 polymer ?
#
loop_
_entity_poly.entity_id
_entity_poly.type
_entity_poly.pdbx_seq_one_letter_code
_entity_poly.pdbx_strand_id
1 'polypeptide(L)'
;SWSEQTGMFSHLDEVEMTHRCRKEHALMGISAEDLVNRSSEVTRSEFQQFIYPYDNELEKVGVRGIYLSNYIRWDSKSQHELMINEYGYETAEQQRTFNTYEDVHCFHSAGIHDYLKYLKYGYSKVTDHASREIRLQRMTRETGINMVKKYTHECPNDLNLFLKWIGMQEEEFFSYVNKFRDKKIWKNDNNQWILRDSISNYP
;
A
#
# COMPACT_ATOMS: atom_id res chain seq x y z
N SER A 1 10.31 1.07 1.94
CA SER A 1 8.94 1.02 2.48
C SER A 1 8.00 1.83 1.59
N TRP A 2 6.70 1.68 1.78
CA TRP A 2 5.69 2.43 1.01
C TRP A 2 5.85 3.95 1.14
N SER A 3 6.22 4.41 2.30
CA SER A 3 6.50 5.80 2.61
C SER A 3 7.73 6.34 1.88
N GLU A 4 8.76 5.54 1.67
CA GLU A 4 9.90 5.92 0.84
C GLU A 4 9.50 6.09 -0.61
N GLN A 5 8.63 5.22 -1.12
CA GLN A 5 8.13 5.29 -2.50
C GLN A 5 7.25 6.52 -2.75
N THR A 6 6.51 6.98 -1.75
CA THR A 6 5.58 8.11 -1.88
C THR A 6 6.18 9.45 -1.49
N GLY A 7 7.34 9.47 -0.84
CA GLY A 7 7.93 10.69 -0.29
C GLY A 7 7.12 11.31 0.85
N MET A 8 6.30 10.51 1.53
CA MET A 8 5.38 10.99 2.58
C MET A 8 6.08 11.44 3.87
N PHE A 9 7.37 11.16 4.02
CA PHE A 9 8.11 11.54 5.23
C PHE A 9 8.61 12.98 5.24
N SER A 10 8.60 13.67 4.13
CA SER A 10 9.11 15.05 4.05
C SER A 10 8.39 16.04 4.98
N HIS A 11 7.15 15.76 5.37
CA HIS A 11 6.37 16.62 6.26
C HIS A 11 6.64 16.38 7.74
N LEU A 12 7.47 15.39 8.08
CA LEU A 12 7.81 15.07 9.48
C LEU A 12 9.14 15.66 9.92
N ASP A 13 9.89 16.29 9.02
CA ASP A 13 11.24 16.79 9.24
C ASP A 13 12.22 15.75 9.82
N GLU A 14 11.86 14.46 9.78
CA GLU A 14 12.68 13.37 10.27
C GLU A 14 13.30 12.58 9.10
N VAL A 15 14.62 12.58 9.04
CA VAL A 15 15.39 11.78 8.07
C VAL A 15 15.84 10.45 8.63
N GLU A 16 15.72 10.27 9.93
CA GLU A 16 16.10 9.07 10.66
C GLU A 16 14.89 8.26 11.10
N MET A 17 15.10 6.96 11.21
CA MET A 17 14.11 6.02 11.71
C MET A 17 14.10 6.03 13.25
N THR A 18 13.56 7.08 13.84
CA THR A 18 13.39 7.19 15.29
C THR A 18 12.28 6.26 15.80
N HIS A 19 12.26 5.99 17.09
CA HIS A 19 11.18 5.23 17.74
C HIS A 19 9.81 5.86 17.45
N ARG A 20 9.72 7.18 17.50
CA ARG A 20 8.49 7.92 17.17
C ARG A 20 8.06 7.67 15.73
N CYS A 21 8.97 7.78 14.77
CA CYS A 21 8.67 7.56 13.36
C CYS A 21 8.21 6.12 13.10
N ARG A 22 8.86 5.13 13.70
CA ARG A 22 8.45 3.73 13.63
C ARG A 22 7.05 3.52 14.19
N LYS A 23 6.77 4.03 15.40
CA LYS A 23 5.49 3.81 16.08
C LYS A 23 4.34 4.54 15.40
N GLU A 24 4.49 5.82 15.10
CA GLU A 24 3.40 6.64 14.57
C GLU A 24 3.11 6.37 13.10
N HIS A 25 4.13 6.07 12.28
CA HIS A 25 3.97 5.90 10.84
C HIS A 25 4.04 4.45 10.39
N ALA A 26 5.13 3.75 10.64
CA ALA A 26 5.30 2.40 10.15
C ALA A 26 4.32 1.41 10.80
N LEU A 27 4.05 1.59 12.08
CA LEU A 27 3.17 0.73 12.88
C LEU A 27 1.79 1.33 13.14
N MET A 28 1.48 2.51 12.59
CA MET A 28 0.17 3.18 12.73
C MET A 28 -0.26 3.33 14.20
N GLY A 29 0.67 3.58 15.10
CA GLY A 29 0.43 3.82 16.52
C GLY A 29 0.35 2.56 17.40
N ILE A 30 0.43 1.34 16.83
CA ILE A 30 0.35 0.08 17.58
C ILE A 30 1.67 -0.67 17.45
N SER A 31 2.43 -0.76 18.54
CA SER A 31 3.67 -1.54 18.60
C SER A 31 3.44 -3.01 18.99
N ALA A 32 4.47 -3.84 18.83
CA ALA A 32 4.44 -5.22 19.33
C ALA A 32 4.25 -5.26 20.86
N GLU A 33 4.81 -4.31 21.59
CA GLU A 33 4.60 -4.17 23.04
C GLU A 33 3.15 -3.86 23.40
N ASP A 34 2.49 -2.99 22.62
CA ASP A 34 1.07 -2.68 22.82
C ASP A 34 0.19 -3.93 22.61
N LEU A 35 0.56 -4.81 21.65
CA LEU A 35 -0.14 -6.08 21.42
C LEU A 35 0.06 -7.06 22.59
N VAL A 36 1.28 -7.22 23.07
CA VAL A 36 1.58 -8.06 24.25
C VAL A 36 0.79 -7.57 25.47
N ASN A 37 0.75 -6.27 25.71
CA ASN A 37 0.05 -5.68 26.85
C ASN A 37 -1.49 -5.83 26.78
N ARG A 38 -2.03 -6.01 25.57
CA ARG A 38 -3.48 -6.16 25.34
C ARG A 38 -3.93 -7.61 25.29
N SER A 39 -3.01 -8.55 25.11
CA SER A 39 -3.32 -9.97 24.97
C SER A 39 -2.96 -10.72 26.25
N SER A 40 -3.84 -11.65 26.67
CA SER A 40 -3.54 -12.64 27.70
C SER A 40 -2.95 -13.94 27.15
N GLU A 41 -2.92 -14.08 25.81
CA GLU A 41 -2.54 -15.32 25.13
C GLU A 41 -1.08 -15.36 24.69
N VAL A 42 -0.43 -14.18 24.60
CA VAL A 42 0.96 -14.07 24.14
C VAL A 42 1.84 -13.41 25.18
N THR A 43 3.05 -13.91 25.32
CA THR A 43 4.04 -13.41 26.27
C THR A 43 5.04 -12.47 25.58
N ARG A 44 5.70 -11.61 26.37
CA ARG A 44 6.76 -10.73 25.87
C ARG A 44 7.91 -11.54 25.23
N SER A 45 8.21 -12.72 25.76
CA SER A 45 9.30 -13.55 25.23
C SER A 45 9.01 -14.09 23.83
N GLU A 46 7.76 -14.44 23.54
CA GLU A 46 7.32 -14.87 22.20
C GLU A 46 7.33 -13.73 21.17
N PHE A 47 7.17 -12.49 21.63
CA PHE A 47 7.16 -11.30 20.79
C PHE A 47 8.49 -10.55 20.73
N GLN A 48 9.52 -11.03 21.42
CA GLN A 48 10.80 -10.33 21.56
C GLN A 48 11.43 -9.95 20.22
N GLN A 49 11.33 -10.80 19.20
CA GLN A 49 11.87 -10.56 17.87
C GLN A 49 11.16 -9.42 17.09
N PHE A 50 9.96 -9.03 17.53
CA PHE A 50 9.18 -7.94 16.92
C PHE A 50 9.28 -6.63 17.70
N ILE A 51 9.90 -6.66 18.87
CA ILE A 51 10.10 -5.48 19.71
C ILE A 51 11.34 -4.75 19.23
N TYR A 52 11.13 -3.55 18.75
CA TYR A 52 12.22 -2.69 18.30
C TYR A 52 12.98 -2.10 19.49
N PRO A 53 14.32 -2.02 19.44
CA PRO A 53 15.09 -1.35 20.47
C PRO A 53 14.75 0.12 20.54
N TYR A 54 14.88 0.72 21.72
CA TYR A 54 14.70 2.15 21.92
C TYR A 54 15.89 2.94 21.35
N ASP A 55 15.67 4.23 21.06
CA ASP A 55 16.69 5.08 20.41
C ASP A 55 17.99 5.18 21.24
N ASN A 56 17.89 5.22 22.57
CA ASN A 56 19.05 5.19 23.47
C ASN A 56 19.85 3.88 23.44
N GLU A 57 19.22 2.78 23.11
CA GLU A 57 19.88 1.48 22.92
C GLU A 57 20.63 1.44 21.59
N LEU A 58 20.02 1.98 20.53
CA LEU A 58 20.62 2.11 19.22
C LEU A 58 21.85 3.05 19.26
N GLU A 59 21.75 4.17 19.96
CA GLU A 59 22.84 5.12 20.17
C GLU A 59 24.04 4.48 20.88
N LYS A 60 23.81 3.67 21.91
CA LYS A 60 24.88 2.96 22.63
C LYS A 60 25.64 1.98 21.74
N VAL A 61 24.97 1.37 20.77
CA VAL A 61 25.56 0.42 19.83
C VAL A 61 26.15 1.16 18.61
N GLY A 62 25.82 2.43 18.41
CA GLY A 62 26.28 3.24 17.27
C GLY A 62 25.56 2.91 15.97
N VAL A 63 24.33 2.39 16.03
CA VAL A 63 23.50 2.07 14.85
C VAL A 63 22.53 3.21 14.58
N ARG A 64 22.43 3.60 13.30
CA ARG A 64 21.45 4.58 12.82
C ARG A 64 20.60 3.98 11.70
N GLY A 65 19.29 4.11 11.79
CA GLY A 65 18.37 3.87 10.67
C GLY A 65 18.09 5.17 9.93
N ILE A 66 18.25 5.15 8.61
CA ILE A 66 17.96 6.32 7.76
C ILE A 66 16.98 5.95 6.66
N TYR A 67 16.17 6.90 6.23
CA TYR A 67 15.34 6.78 5.03
C TYR A 67 16.15 7.26 3.83
N LEU A 68 16.61 6.30 3.04
CA LEU A 68 17.54 6.54 1.94
C LEU A 68 17.00 7.52 0.90
N SER A 69 15.70 7.55 0.68
CA SER A 69 15.02 8.48 -0.24
C SER A 69 15.18 9.97 0.14
N ASN A 70 15.61 10.29 1.36
CA ASN A 70 15.97 11.65 1.75
C ASN A 70 17.34 12.10 1.21
N TYR A 71 18.17 11.16 0.81
CA TYR A 71 19.53 11.41 0.35
C TYR A 71 19.71 11.17 -1.14
N ILE A 72 18.98 10.20 -1.69
CA ILE A 72 19.01 9.88 -3.11
C ILE A 72 17.58 9.84 -3.65
N ARG A 73 17.44 10.19 -4.92
CA ARG A 73 16.15 10.11 -5.59
C ARG A 73 15.74 8.64 -5.71
N TRP A 74 14.63 8.27 -5.08
CA TRP A 74 14.05 6.95 -5.23
C TRP A 74 13.33 6.84 -6.57
N ASP A 75 13.79 5.96 -7.43
CA ASP A 75 13.16 5.65 -8.71
C ASP A 75 13.01 4.13 -8.85
N SER A 76 11.86 3.62 -8.44
CA SER A 76 11.58 2.18 -8.45
C SER A 76 11.68 1.57 -9.84
N LYS A 77 11.31 2.29 -10.91
CA LYS A 77 11.40 1.78 -12.27
C LYS A 77 12.84 1.53 -12.67
N SER A 78 13.71 2.54 -12.53
CA SER A 78 15.13 2.40 -12.88
C SER A 78 15.82 1.32 -12.07
N GLN A 79 15.45 1.16 -10.80
CA GLN A 79 15.99 0.10 -9.95
C GLN A 79 15.55 -1.29 -10.41
N HIS A 80 14.27 -1.47 -10.75
CA HIS A 80 13.79 -2.75 -11.26
C HIS A 80 14.36 -3.07 -12.64
N GLU A 81 14.51 -2.08 -13.53
CA GLU A 81 15.18 -2.27 -14.81
C GLU A 81 16.64 -2.73 -14.62
N LEU A 82 17.37 -2.15 -13.67
CA LEU A 82 18.70 -2.60 -13.31
C LEU A 82 18.67 -4.04 -12.79
N MET A 83 17.75 -4.37 -11.89
CA MET A 83 17.64 -5.72 -11.34
C MET A 83 17.25 -6.76 -12.40
N ILE A 84 16.41 -6.41 -13.37
CA ILE A 84 16.07 -7.27 -14.50
C ILE A 84 17.31 -7.52 -15.37
N ASN A 85 18.00 -6.46 -15.75
CA ASN A 85 19.12 -6.53 -16.71
C ASN A 85 20.37 -7.18 -16.14
N GLU A 86 20.71 -6.89 -14.87
CA GLU A 86 21.98 -7.29 -14.28
C GLU A 86 21.85 -8.53 -13.36
N TYR A 87 20.68 -8.76 -12.79
CA TYR A 87 20.49 -9.78 -11.75
C TYR A 87 19.42 -10.82 -12.07
N GLY A 88 18.78 -10.73 -13.25
CA GLY A 88 17.80 -11.71 -13.68
C GLY A 88 16.48 -11.66 -12.88
N TYR A 89 16.12 -10.49 -12.34
CA TYR A 89 14.83 -10.33 -11.68
C TYR A 89 13.69 -10.53 -12.68
N GLU A 90 12.71 -11.35 -12.33
CA GLU A 90 11.55 -11.64 -13.17
C GLU A 90 10.36 -10.76 -12.77
N THR A 91 9.63 -10.28 -13.77
CA THR A 91 8.41 -9.49 -13.59
C THR A 91 7.18 -10.29 -14.01
N ALA A 92 6.01 -9.85 -13.57
CA ALA A 92 4.74 -10.41 -14.00
C ALA A 92 3.70 -9.31 -14.19
N GLU A 93 2.75 -9.58 -15.08
CA GLU A 93 1.60 -8.70 -15.26
C GLU A 93 0.76 -8.64 -14.00
N GLN A 94 0.39 -7.44 -13.61
CA GLN A 94 -0.51 -7.19 -12.50
C GLN A 94 -1.89 -6.81 -13.06
N GLN A 95 -2.93 -7.41 -12.52
CA GLN A 95 -4.26 -7.25 -13.04
C GLN A 95 -4.81 -5.82 -12.90
N ARG A 96 -4.55 -5.15 -11.79
CA ARG A 96 -5.19 -3.88 -11.44
C ARG A 96 -4.30 -2.66 -11.66
N THR A 97 -3.26 -2.80 -12.47
CA THR A 97 -2.35 -1.71 -12.84
C THR A 97 -1.60 -2.07 -14.11
N PHE A 98 -1.07 -1.06 -14.78
CA PHE A 98 -0.19 -1.22 -15.94
C PHE A 98 1.26 -1.55 -15.56
N ASN A 99 1.60 -1.46 -14.28
CA ASN A 99 2.94 -1.65 -13.79
C ASN A 99 3.25 -3.15 -13.62
N THR A 100 4.34 -3.62 -14.21
CA THR A 100 4.77 -5.02 -14.17
C THR A 100 5.97 -5.27 -13.28
N TYR A 101 6.61 -4.23 -12.77
CA TYR A 101 7.92 -4.31 -12.11
C TYR A 101 7.89 -4.01 -10.61
N GLU A 102 6.79 -3.60 -10.03
CA GLU A 102 6.71 -3.42 -8.59
C GLU A 102 6.57 -4.73 -7.86
N ASP A 103 7.29 -4.81 -6.74
CA ASP A 103 7.14 -5.93 -5.83
C ASP A 103 5.77 -6.01 -5.22
N VAL A 104 5.28 -7.24 -5.08
CA VAL A 104 4.10 -7.59 -4.32
C VAL A 104 4.46 -8.67 -3.33
N HIS A 105 3.98 -8.56 -2.10
CA HIS A 105 4.23 -9.57 -1.09
C HIS A 105 3.62 -10.92 -1.44
N CYS A 106 2.48 -10.91 -2.13
CA CYS A 106 1.82 -12.10 -2.63
C CYS A 106 0.93 -11.74 -3.82
N PHE A 107 1.12 -12.41 -4.94
CA PHE A 107 0.30 -12.20 -6.15
C PHE A 107 -1.18 -12.44 -5.90
N HIS A 108 -1.52 -13.44 -5.10
CA HIS A 108 -2.92 -13.80 -4.79
C HIS A 108 -3.61 -12.86 -3.81
N SER A 109 -2.89 -12.03 -3.08
CA SER A 109 -3.48 -11.08 -2.12
C SER A 109 -3.35 -9.62 -2.54
N ALA A 110 -2.39 -9.30 -3.40
CA ALA A 110 -2.13 -7.91 -3.81
C ALA A 110 -3.32 -7.28 -4.54
N GLY A 111 -3.99 -8.03 -5.41
CA GLY A 111 -5.20 -7.59 -6.10
C GLY A 111 -6.36 -7.32 -5.14
N ILE A 112 -6.58 -8.23 -4.18
CA ILE A 112 -7.63 -8.11 -3.17
C ILE A 112 -7.37 -6.89 -2.26
N HIS A 113 -6.14 -6.74 -1.77
CA HIS A 113 -5.77 -5.61 -0.91
C HIS A 113 -6.03 -4.28 -1.62
N ASP A 114 -5.61 -4.14 -2.88
CA ASP A 114 -5.85 -2.95 -3.67
C ASP A 114 -7.34 -2.74 -3.97
N TYR A 115 -8.08 -3.81 -4.22
CA TYR A 115 -9.51 -3.72 -4.46
C TYR A 115 -10.27 -3.25 -3.21
N LEU A 116 -9.92 -3.75 -2.03
CA LEU A 116 -10.45 -3.27 -0.76
C LEU A 116 -10.13 -1.79 -0.53
N LYS A 117 -8.91 -1.35 -0.87
CA LYS A 117 -8.52 0.06 -0.85
C LYS A 117 -9.45 0.90 -1.75
N TYR A 118 -9.69 0.44 -2.98
CA TYR A 118 -10.61 1.10 -3.90
C TYR A 118 -12.03 1.18 -3.35
N LEU A 119 -12.58 0.06 -2.87
CA LEU A 119 -13.93 0.01 -2.31
C LEU A 119 -14.08 0.93 -1.09
N LYS A 120 -13.04 1.09 -0.30
CA LYS A 120 -13.04 1.95 0.89
C LYS A 120 -12.84 3.43 0.54
N TYR A 121 -11.84 3.75 -0.28
CA TYR A 121 -11.36 5.10 -0.49
C TYR A 121 -11.60 5.66 -1.90
N GLY A 122 -12.15 4.88 -2.82
CA GLY A 122 -12.50 5.34 -4.18
C GLY A 122 -11.33 5.43 -5.16
N TYR A 123 -10.12 5.04 -4.77
CA TYR A 123 -8.95 5.00 -5.65
C TYR A 123 -8.11 3.75 -5.43
N SER A 124 -7.30 3.38 -6.40
CA SER A 124 -6.51 2.15 -6.41
C SER A 124 -5.03 2.43 -6.70
N LYS A 125 -4.18 1.42 -6.61
CA LYS A 125 -2.74 1.54 -6.87
C LYS A 125 -2.40 2.06 -8.27
N VAL A 126 -3.26 1.84 -9.26
CA VAL A 126 -3.04 2.41 -10.60
C VAL A 126 -3.01 3.93 -10.56
N THR A 127 -3.77 4.58 -9.67
CA THR A 127 -3.72 6.04 -9.47
C THR A 127 -2.37 6.48 -8.90
N ASP A 128 -1.84 5.74 -7.93
CA ASP A 128 -0.53 6.02 -7.35
C ASP A 128 0.58 5.85 -8.40
N HIS A 129 0.51 4.78 -9.19
CA HIS A 129 1.47 4.50 -10.26
C HIS A 129 1.42 5.57 -11.36
N ALA A 130 0.23 5.92 -11.85
CA ALA A 130 0.07 6.96 -12.85
C ALA A 130 0.58 8.32 -12.33
N SER A 131 0.23 8.68 -11.11
CA SER A 131 0.69 9.92 -10.48
C SER A 131 2.22 9.96 -10.34
N ARG A 132 2.85 8.85 -10.01
CA ARG A 132 4.31 8.75 -9.96
C ARG A 132 4.94 8.93 -11.34
N GLU A 133 4.44 8.22 -12.36
CA GLU A 133 4.97 8.32 -13.72
C GLU A 133 4.79 9.72 -14.32
N ILE A 134 3.70 10.41 -14.00
CA ILE A 134 3.48 11.80 -14.38
C ILE A 134 4.48 12.72 -13.68
N ARG A 135 4.67 12.60 -12.37
CA ARG A 135 5.66 13.41 -11.64
C ARG A 135 7.09 13.20 -12.11
N LEU A 136 7.40 12.00 -12.59
CA LEU A 136 8.70 11.65 -13.17
C LEU A 136 8.80 11.97 -14.66
N GLN A 137 7.79 12.63 -15.24
CA GLN A 137 7.73 13.05 -16.65
C GLN A 137 7.84 11.89 -17.66
N ARG A 138 7.39 10.70 -17.27
CA ARG A 138 7.37 9.48 -18.11
C ARG A 138 5.98 9.17 -18.68
N MET A 139 4.96 9.88 -18.22
CA MET A 139 3.58 9.71 -18.65
C MET A 139 2.88 11.08 -18.71
N THR A 140 2.04 11.31 -19.71
CA THR A 140 1.17 12.49 -19.75
C THR A 140 0.00 12.31 -18.79
N ARG A 141 -0.61 13.42 -18.35
CA ARG A 141 -1.80 13.38 -17.50
C ARG A 141 -2.96 12.64 -18.19
N GLU A 142 -3.16 12.87 -19.47
CA GLU A 142 -4.19 12.21 -20.30
C GLU A 142 -3.98 10.68 -20.31
N THR A 143 -2.77 10.23 -20.60
CA THR A 143 -2.43 8.80 -20.56
C THR A 143 -2.69 8.22 -19.17
N GLY A 144 -2.31 8.95 -18.11
CA GLY A 144 -2.55 8.53 -16.73
C GLY A 144 -4.04 8.37 -16.40
N ILE A 145 -4.88 9.32 -16.83
CA ILE A 145 -6.33 9.25 -16.69
C ILE A 145 -6.88 8.00 -17.40
N ASN A 146 -6.45 7.73 -18.62
CA ASN A 146 -6.89 6.57 -19.38
C ASN A 146 -6.48 5.25 -18.69
N MET A 147 -5.28 5.17 -18.11
CA MET A 147 -4.87 4.01 -17.33
C MET A 147 -5.72 3.82 -16.08
N VAL A 148 -6.02 4.89 -15.35
CA VAL A 148 -6.88 4.83 -14.17
C VAL A 148 -8.30 4.38 -14.55
N LYS A 149 -8.88 4.94 -15.61
CA LYS A 149 -10.19 4.52 -16.14
C LYS A 149 -10.22 3.03 -16.47
N LYS A 150 -9.15 2.52 -17.09
CA LYS A 150 -9.06 1.12 -17.50
C LYS A 150 -9.01 0.15 -16.31
N TYR A 151 -8.18 0.42 -15.31
CA TYR A 151 -7.83 -0.58 -14.29
C TYR A 151 -8.56 -0.42 -12.95
N THR A 152 -9.07 0.76 -12.61
CA THR A 152 -9.59 1.03 -11.26
C THR A 152 -10.77 0.15 -10.88
N HIS A 153 -11.67 -0.14 -11.82
CA HIS A 153 -12.92 -0.86 -11.57
C HIS A 153 -12.79 -2.39 -11.64
N GLU A 154 -11.66 -2.90 -12.10
CA GLU A 154 -11.49 -4.34 -12.28
C GLU A 154 -11.58 -5.09 -10.95
N CYS A 155 -12.42 -6.13 -10.93
CA CYS A 155 -12.46 -7.08 -9.82
C CYS A 155 -11.24 -8.02 -9.93
N PRO A 156 -10.52 -8.29 -8.85
CA PRO A 156 -9.36 -9.19 -8.92
C PRO A 156 -9.80 -10.63 -9.22
N ASN A 157 -9.08 -11.29 -10.13
CA ASN A 157 -9.35 -12.69 -10.51
C ASN A 157 -9.28 -13.65 -9.33
N ASP A 158 -8.45 -13.31 -8.34
CA ASP A 158 -8.22 -14.13 -7.13
C ASP A 158 -9.29 -13.93 -6.05
N LEU A 159 -10.34 -13.13 -6.29
CA LEU A 159 -11.40 -12.91 -5.30
C LEU A 159 -12.01 -14.23 -4.81
N ASN A 160 -12.35 -15.13 -5.73
CA ASN A 160 -12.92 -16.42 -5.36
C ASN A 160 -11.95 -17.31 -4.57
N LEU A 161 -10.66 -17.27 -4.90
CA LEU A 161 -9.63 -17.98 -4.15
C LEU A 161 -9.52 -17.44 -2.73
N PHE A 162 -9.53 -16.12 -2.59
CA PHE A 162 -9.51 -15.43 -1.29
C PHE A 162 -10.75 -15.76 -0.45
N LEU A 163 -11.94 -15.68 -1.04
CA LEU A 163 -13.20 -15.98 -0.36
C LEU A 163 -13.25 -17.44 0.15
N LYS A 164 -12.77 -18.37 -0.68
CA LYS A 164 -12.64 -19.78 -0.29
C LYS A 164 -11.67 -19.94 0.87
N TRP A 165 -10.55 -19.23 0.87
CA TRP A 165 -9.56 -19.28 1.94
C TRP A 165 -10.10 -18.78 3.28
N ILE A 166 -10.88 -17.69 3.27
CA ILE A 166 -11.50 -17.15 4.50
C ILE A 166 -12.84 -17.83 4.86
N GLY A 167 -13.33 -18.74 4.02
CA GLY A 167 -14.60 -19.45 4.26
C GLY A 167 -15.85 -18.59 4.15
N MET A 168 -15.85 -17.58 3.29
CA MET A 168 -16.92 -16.58 3.17
C MET A 168 -17.56 -16.61 1.78
N GLN A 169 -18.87 -16.37 1.70
CA GLN A 169 -19.57 -16.18 0.43
C GLN A 169 -19.42 -14.75 -0.08
N GLU A 170 -19.55 -14.53 -1.38
CA GLU A 170 -19.34 -13.23 -2.02
C GLU A 170 -20.30 -12.16 -1.49
N GLU A 171 -21.60 -12.49 -1.34
CA GLU A 171 -22.60 -11.57 -0.81
C GLU A 171 -22.28 -11.15 0.62
N GLU A 172 -21.83 -12.09 1.44
CA GLU A 172 -21.43 -11.83 2.82
C GLU A 172 -20.21 -10.91 2.85
N PHE A 173 -19.19 -11.19 2.04
CA PHE A 173 -18.00 -10.36 1.92
C PHE A 173 -18.37 -8.92 1.55
N PHE A 174 -19.15 -8.71 0.49
CA PHE A 174 -19.54 -7.36 0.11
C PHE A 174 -20.46 -6.67 1.14
N SER A 175 -21.26 -7.44 1.87
CA SER A 175 -22.05 -6.89 2.99
C SER A 175 -21.13 -6.28 4.07
N TYR A 176 -20.01 -6.94 4.38
CA TYR A 176 -19.02 -6.38 5.31
C TYR A 176 -18.27 -5.20 4.71
N VAL A 177 -17.72 -5.35 3.52
CA VAL A 177 -16.90 -4.32 2.87
C VAL A 177 -17.67 -3.02 2.65
N ASN A 178 -18.93 -3.12 2.26
CA ASN A 178 -19.78 -1.93 2.03
C ASN A 178 -20.01 -1.08 3.29
N LYS A 179 -19.88 -1.64 4.49
CA LYS A 179 -19.96 -0.88 5.75
C LYS A 179 -18.76 0.07 5.93
N PHE A 180 -17.65 -0.22 5.27
CA PHE A 180 -16.41 0.56 5.35
C PHE A 180 -16.26 1.58 4.21
N ARG A 181 -17.22 1.67 3.28
CA ARG A 181 -17.20 2.71 2.26
C ARG A 181 -17.35 4.08 2.90
N ASP A 182 -16.44 4.99 2.60
CA ASP A 182 -16.55 6.37 3.07
C ASP A 182 -17.71 7.08 2.36
N LYS A 183 -18.71 7.49 3.12
CA LYS A 183 -19.92 8.20 2.61
C LYS A 183 -19.61 9.57 2.02
N LYS A 184 -18.45 10.15 2.30
CA LYS A 184 -17.98 11.39 1.67
C LYS A 184 -17.53 11.14 0.23
N ILE A 185 -17.07 9.94 -0.07
CA ILE A 185 -16.54 9.51 -1.36
C ILE A 185 -17.59 8.77 -2.17
N TRP A 186 -18.36 7.91 -1.52
CA TRP A 186 -19.35 7.06 -2.15
C TRP A 186 -20.77 7.53 -1.87
N LYS A 187 -21.67 7.38 -2.82
CA LYS A 187 -23.12 7.42 -2.63
C LYS A 187 -23.73 6.08 -3.03
N ASN A 188 -24.75 5.67 -2.32
CA ASN A 188 -25.58 4.53 -2.73
C ASN A 188 -26.82 5.09 -3.46
N ASP A 189 -27.02 4.65 -4.69
CA ASP A 189 -28.16 5.02 -5.51
C ASP A 189 -28.81 3.72 -6.02
N ASN A 190 -30.01 3.42 -5.54
CA ASN A 190 -30.75 2.21 -5.89
C ASN A 190 -29.93 0.91 -5.76
N ASN A 191 -29.23 0.74 -4.62
CA ASN A 191 -28.30 -0.36 -4.32
C ASN A 191 -27.04 -0.41 -5.19
N GLN A 192 -26.75 0.62 -5.96
CA GLN A 192 -25.49 0.78 -6.68
C GLN A 192 -24.60 1.81 -5.97
N TRP A 193 -23.36 1.42 -5.72
CA TRP A 193 -22.35 2.32 -5.17
C TRP A 193 -21.69 3.12 -6.28
N ILE A 194 -21.81 4.43 -6.22
CA ILE A 194 -21.30 5.36 -7.22
C ILE A 194 -20.33 6.33 -6.52
N LEU A 195 -19.16 6.54 -7.13
CA LEU A 195 -18.23 7.58 -6.69
C LEU A 195 -18.86 8.96 -6.90
N ARG A 196 -18.80 9.81 -5.88
CA ARG A 196 -19.26 11.21 -5.97
C ARG A 196 -18.43 12.03 -6.93
N ASP A 197 -17.13 11.73 -6.95
CA ASP A 197 -16.18 12.30 -7.90
C ASP A 197 -15.40 11.17 -8.56
N SER A 198 -15.76 10.86 -9.80
CA SER A 198 -15.17 9.78 -10.57
C SER A 198 -14.16 10.33 -11.57
N ILE A 199 -13.06 9.59 -11.77
CA ILE A 199 -12.09 9.87 -12.83
C ILE A 199 -12.74 9.95 -14.22
N SER A 200 -13.91 9.30 -14.40
CA SER A 200 -14.68 9.36 -15.65
C SER A 200 -15.23 10.74 -15.96
N ASN A 201 -15.32 11.62 -14.96
CA ASN A 201 -15.79 13.00 -15.13
C ASN A 201 -14.71 13.93 -15.72
N TYR A 202 -13.50 13.45 -15.83
CA TYR A 202 -12.36 14.22 -16.34
C TYR A 202 -11.99 13.79 -17.75
N PRO A 203 -11.63 14.76 -18.61
CA PRO A 203 -11.22 14.50 -19.98
C PRO A 203 -9.92 13.71 -20.08
#